data_97a7152aa76cac17395f08ab2387ffec
#
_entry.id   97a7152aa76cac17395f08ab2387ffec
#
_cell.length_a   1.000
_cell.length_b   1.000
_cell.length_c   1.000
_cell.angle_alpha   90.00
_cell.angle_beta   90.00
_cell.angle_gamma   90.00
#
_symmetry.space_group_name_H-M   'P 1'
#
loop_
_entity.id
_entity.type
_entity.pdbx_description
1 polymer ?
#
loop_
_entity_poly.entity_id
_entity_poly.type
_entity_poly.pdbx_seq_one_letter_code
_entity_poly.pdbx_strand_id
1 'polypeptide(L)'
;NGAGKTTLMDVITGKTRPDEGQVFFGDRIDLLHLTEAQIAEVGIGRKFQKPTVFERLSVRDNLTLALKQDRRVWAMLRARLSGAERDRMDEAAAQIGLLDALERPAGELSHGQKQWLEIGMLLLQEPRLMLIDEPVAGMTRGEIERTAQLLQDLAGERSVVVVEHDMEFVRSIARRVTVLHQGHVLAEGSMAQVQADPRVIEVYLGE
;
A
#
# COMPACT_ATOMS: atom_id res chain seq x y z
N ASN A 1 6.08 2.38 -18.51
CA ASN A 1 6.31 0.99 -18.11
C ASN A 1 7.80 0.63 -18.24
N GLY A 2 8.32 -0.31 -17.39
CA GLY A 2 9.73 -0.73 -17.47
C GLY A 2 10.75 0.18 -16.76
N ALA A 3 10.31 1.19 -16.03
CA ALA A 3 11.21 2.10 -15.31
C ALA A 3 11.86 1.51 -14.04
N GLY A 4 11.53 0.26 -13.65
CA GLY A 4 12.07 -0.40 -12.46
C GLY A 4 11.26 -0.22 -11.18
N LYS A 5 10.08 0.41 -11.22
CA LYS A 5 9.24 0.68 -10.03
C LYS A 5 8.85 -0.60 -9.27
N THR A 6 8.32 -1.59 -9.99
CA THR A 6 7.92 -2.88 -9.41
C THR A 6 9.13 -3.63 -8.85
N THR A 7 10.27 -3.61 -9.56
CA THR A 7 11.53 -4.22 -9.11
C THR A 7 12.00 -3.59 -7.80
N LEU A 8 11.95 -2.25 -7.69
CA LEU A 8 12.30 -1.55 -6.45
C LEU A 8 11.40 -2.00 -5.29
N MET A 9 10.09 -2.09 -5.51
CA MET A 9 9.17 -2.59 -4.49
C MET A 9 9.43 -4.06 -4.14
N ASP A 10 9.74 -4.90 -5.12
CA ASP A 10 10.08 -6.31 -4.92
C ASP A 10 11.38 -6.47 -4.10
N VAL A 11 12.36 -5.58 -4.28
CA VAL A 11 13.59 -5.54 -3.47
C VAL A 11 13.27 -5.13 -2.03
N ILE A 12 12.48 -4.06 -1.82
CA ILE A 12 12.11 -3.58 -0.48
C ILE A 12 11.33 -4.66 0.30
N THR A 13 10.52 -5.44 -0.38
CA THR A 13 9.72 -6.52 0.25
C THR A 13 10.44 -7.86 0.36
N GLY A 14 11.68 -7.97 -0.14
CA GLY A 14 12.50 -9.18 -0.08
C GLY A 14 12.15 -10.26 -1.10
N LYS A 15 11.19 -9.98 -2.00
CA LYS A 15 10.79 -10.89 -3.08
C LYS A 15 11.87 -11.06 -4.14
N THR A 16 12.67 -10.02 -4.36
CA THR A 16 13.83 -10.03 -5.27
C THR A 16 15.05 -9.52 -4.51
N ARG A 17 16.19 -10.17 -4.68
CA ARG A 17 17.45 -9.69 -4.13
C ARG A 17 18.21 -8.92 -5.22
N PRO A 18 18.75 -7.72 -4.91
CA PRO A 18 19.60 -7.01 -5.82
C PRO A 18 20.96 -7.71 -5.95
N ASP A 19 21.61 -7.56 -7.08
CA ASP A 19 22.97 -8.09 -7.31
C ASP A 19 24.00 -7.29 -6.50
N GLU A 20 23.77 -5.97 -6.34
CA GLU A 20 24.66 -5.05 -5.62
C GLU A 20 23.84 -4.00 -4.87
N GLY A 21 24.45 -3.39 -3.87
CA GLY A 21 23.86 -2.29 -3.11
C GLY A 21 23.39 -2.67 -1.72
N GLN A 22 22.69 -1.75 -1.05
CA GLN A 22 22.19 -1.91 0.31
C GLN A 22 20.78 -1.30 0.41
N VAL A 23 19.94 -1.90 1.26
CA VAL A 23 18.57 -1.42 1.50
C VAL A 23 18.30 -1.39 3.00
N PHE A 24 18.13 -0.20 3.55
CA PHE A 24 17.86 -0.02 4.97
C PHE A 24 16.44 0.47 5.23
N PHE A 25 15.81 -0.08 6.25
CA PHE A 25 14.57 0.44 6.81
C PHE A 25 14.86 1.18 8.12
N GLY A 26 14.61 2.48 8.12
CA GLY A 26 15.16 3.36 9.17
C GLY A 26 16.70 3.36 9.12
N ASP A 27 17.33 3.65 10.26
CA ASP A 27 18.79 3.83 10.30
C ASP A 27 19.57 2.53 10.52
N ARG A 28 18.91 1.39 10.76
CA ARG A 28 19.59 0.21 11.32
C ARG A 28 19.17 -1.14 10.75
N ILE A 29 18.04 -1.27 10.08
CA ILE A 29 17.52 -2.57 9.63
C ILE A 29 17.91 -2.79 8.19
N ASP A 30 18.92 -3.66 7.96
CA ASP A 30 19.28 -4.09 6.61
C ASP A 30 18.27 -5.14 6.12
N LEU A 31 17.48 -4.77 5.11
CA LEU A 31 16.42 -5.61 4.57
C LEU A 31 16.95 -6.79 3.77
N LEU A 32 18.19 -6.71 3.23
CA LEU A 32 18.75 -7.77 2.40
C LEU A 32 19.09 -9.04 3.19
N HIS A 33 19.19 -8.93 4.53
CA HIS A 33 19.42 -10.07 5.42
C HIS A 33 18.14 -10.68 5.98
N LEU A 34 16.97 -10.12 5.64
CA LEU A 34 15.66 -10.56 6.13
C LEU A 34 14.92 -11.37 5.07
N THR A 35 14.06 -12.28 5.55
CA THR A 35 13.05 -12.94 4.71
C THR A 35 11.84 -12.03 4.53
N GLU A 36 10.98 -12.30 3.53
CA GLU A 36 9.72 -11.57 3.31
C GLU A 36 8.86 -11.51 4.59
N ALA A 37 8.77 -12.61 5.33
CA ALA A 37 8.02 -12.66 6.59
C ALA A 37 8.62 -11.75 7.66
N GLN A 38 9.93 -11.72 7.81
CA GLN A 38 10.63 -10.83 8.75
C GLN A 38 10.49 -9.36 8.33
N ILE A 39 10.51 -9.06 7.02
CA ILE A 39 10.27 -7.71 6.49
C ILE A 39 8.83 -7.26 6.84
N ALA A 40 7.85 -8.13 6.73
CA ALA A 40 6.49 -7.83 7.17
C ALA A 40 6.42 -7.61 8.70
N GLU A 41 7.15 -8.40 9.49
CA GLU A 41 7.20 -8.27 10.95
C GLU A 41 7.84 -6.96 11.42
N VAL A 42 8.85 -6.43 10.73
CA VAL A 42 9.44 -5.12 11.04
C VAL A 42 8.53 -3.95 10.63
N GLY A 43 7.42 -4.23 9.97
CA GLY A 43 6.36 -3.28 9.67
C GLY A 43 6.40 -2.70 8.26
N ILE A 44 6.88 -3.46 7.27
CA ILE A 44 6.74 -3.11 5.86
C ILE A 44 5.61 -3.92 5.26
N GLY A 45 4.54 -3.26 4.83
CA GLY A 45 3.42 -3.89 4.17
C GLY A 45 3.26 -3.44 2.73
N ARG A 46 2.83 -4.34 1.85
CA ARG A 46 2.62 -4.04 0.43
C ARG A 46 1.23 -4.45 -0.03
N LYS A 47 0.55 -3.53 -0.69
CA LYS A 47 -0.63 -3.79 -1.51
C LYS A 47 -0.17 -4.06 -2.94
N PHE A 48 -0.51 -5.22 -3.47
CA PHE A 48 -0.20 -5.60 -4.84
C PHE A 48 -1.19 -4.98 -5.83
N GLN A 49 -0.81 -4.91 -7.10
CA GLN A 49 -1.63 -4.37 -8.19
C GLN A 49 -2.92 -5.16 -8.44
N LYS A 50 -2.88 -6.49 -8.29
CA LYS A 50 -4.07 -7.33 -8.44
C LYS A 50 -4.80 -7.48 -7.11
N PRO A 51 -6.13 -7.26 -7.05
CA PRO A 51 -6.91 -7.48 -5.83
C PRO A 51 -6.74 -8.90 -5.28
N THR A 52 -6.48 -8.97 -3.96
CA THR A 52 -6.27 -10.23 -3.23
C THR A 52 -7.39 -10.52 -2.24
N VAL A 53 -8.56 -9.88 -2.44
CA VAL A 53 -9.72 -10.10 -1.58
C VAL A 53 -10.37 -11.47 -1.83
N PHE A 54 -10.83 -12.09 -0.78
CA PHE A 54 -11.62 -13.32 -0.84
C PHE A 54 -13.07 -12.99 -1.17
N GLU A 55 -13.42 -13.01 -2.44
CA GLU A 55 -14.71 -12.51 -2.96
C GLU A 55 -15.94 -13.22 -2.37
N ARG A 56 -15.82 -14.50 -1.98
CA ARG A 56 -16.90 -15.28 -1.37
C ARG A 56 -17.09 -15.00 0.11
N LEU A 57 -16.14 -14.35 0.73
CA LEU A 57 -16.20 -13.97 2.15
C LEU A 57 -16.77 -12.55 2.30
N SER A 58 -17.33 -12.27 3.47
CA SER A 58 -17.76 -10.91 3.80
C SER A 58 -16.57 -9.95 3.93
N VAL A 59 -16.84 -8.64 3.88
CA VAL A 59 -15.84 -7.61 4.20
C VAL A 59 -15.24 -7.87 5.59
N ARG A 60 -16.09 -8.18 6.58
CA ARG A 60 -15.68 -8.55 7.94
C ARG A 60 -14.71 -9.70 7.97
N ASP A 61 -15.02 -10.79 7.24
CA ASP A 61 -14.16 -11.98 7.21
C ASP A 61 -12.80 -11.67 6.58
N ASN A 62 -12.77 -10.90 5.48
CA ASN A 62 -11.53 -10.47 4.84
C ASN A 62 -10.66 -9.67 5.82
N LEU A 63 -11.24 -8.70 6.53
CA LEU A 63 -10.54 -7.92 7.53
C LEU A 63 -10.05 -8.81 8.70
N THR A 64 -10.88 -9.75 9.16
CA THR A 64 -10.53 -10.68 10.24
C THR A 64 -9.32 -11.55 9.87
N LEU A 65 -9.23 -12.03 8.63
CA LEU A 65 -8.11 -12.82 8.14
C LEU A 65 -6.79 -12.02 8.08
N ALA A 66 -6.89 -10.70 7.94
CA ALA A 66 -5.74 -9.81 7.88
C ALA A 66 -5.21 -9.36 9.25
N LEU A 67 -5.96 -9.60 10.33
CA LEU A 67 -5.53 -9.24 11.67
C LEU A 67 -4.19 -9.91 12.01
N LYS A 68 -3.29 -9.13 12.61
CA LYS A 68 -2.03 -9.63 13.15
C LYS A 68 -2.33 -10.48 14.39
N GLN A 69 -2.49 -11.78 14.20
CA GLN A 69 -2.81 -12.74 15.27
C GLN A 69 -1.56 -13.49 15.74
N ASP A 70 -1.56 -13.89 17.02
CA ASP A 70 -0.57 -14.83 17.53
C ASP A 70 -0.77 -16.21 16.85
N ARG A 71 0.20 -16.62 16.03
CA ARG A 71 0.16 -17.85 15.21
C ARG A 71 0.25 -19.14 16.00
N ARG A 72 0.04 -19.12 17.32
CA ARG A 72 -0.01 -20.33 18.13
C ARG A 72 -1.26 -21.13 17.80
N VAL A 73 -1.08 -22.40 17.42
CA VAL A 73 -2.15 -23.33 17.00
C VAL A 73 -3.33 -23.36 17.99
N TRP A 74 -3.06 -23.20 19.28
CA TRP A 74 -4.09 -23.15 20.33
C TRP A 74 -4.89 -21.85 20.38
N ALA A 75 -4.32 -20.74 19.92
CA ALA A 75 -5.03 -19.47 19.78
C ALA A 75 -6.01 -19.52 18.60
N MET A 76 -5.60 -20.14 17.48
CA MET A 76 -6.47 -20.33 16.31
C MET A 76 -7.68 -21.23 16.58
N LEU A 77 -7.54 -22.27 17.41
CA LEU A 77 -8.64 -23.19 17.75
C LEU A 77 -9.68 -22.58 18.71
N ARG A 78 -9.36 -21.50 19.40
CA ARG A 78 -10.25 -20.78 20.32
C ARG A 78 -10.67 -19.40 19.81
N ALA A 79 -10.43 -19.09 18.55
CA ALA A 79 -10.54 -17.76 17.95
C ALA A 79 -11.97 -17.17 18.01
N ARG A 80 -12.28 -16.59 19.16
CA ARG A 80 -13.21 -15.46 19.23
C ARG A 80 -12.35 -14.20 19.24
N LEU A 81 -12.62 -13.27 18.32
CA LEU A 81 -11.99 -11.95 18.32
C LEU A 81 -12.15 -11.33 19.71
N SER A 82 -11.06 -10.87 20.29
CA SER A 82 -11.08 -10.04 21.50
C SER A 82 -11.82 -8.74 21.23
N GLY A 83 -12.26 -8.04 22.28
CA GLY A 83 -12.86 -6.70 22.11
C GLY A 83 -11.92 -5.77 21.36
N ALA A 84 -10.65 -5.72 21.74
CA ALA A 84 -9.64 -4.88 21.09
C ALA A 84 -9.40 -5.21 19.60
N GLU A 85 -9.50 -6.47 19.20
CA GLU A 85 -9.40 -6.86 17.77
C GLU A 85 -10.63 -6.43 16.97
N ARG A 86 -11.82 -6.49 17.58
CA ARG A 86 -13.04 -5.98 16.96
C ARG A 86 -12.99 -4.47 16.80
N ASP A 87 -12.58 -3.75 17.83
CA ASP A 87 -12.46 -2.29 17.81
C ASP A 87 -11.48 -1.85 16.70
N ARG A 88 -10.31 -2.50 16.58
CA ARG A 88 -9.35 -2.23 15.50
C ARG A 88 -9.90 -2.53 14.12
N MET A 89 -10.66 -3.61 13.98
CA MET A 89 -11.30 -3.97 12.71
C MET A 89 -12.37 -2.94 12.31
N ASP A 90 -13.22 -2.54 13.27
CA ASP A 90 -14.27 -1.55 13.03
C ASP A 90 -13.67 -0.18 12.73
N GLU A 91 -12.58 0.19 13.39
CA GLU A 91 -11.80 1.42 13.09
C GLU A 91 -11.21 1.38 11.68
N ALA A 92 -10.56 0.28 11.29
CA ALA A 92 -10.04 0.11 9.94
C ALA A 92 -11.17 0.16 8.89
N ALA A 93 -12.30 -0.50 9.15
CA ALA A 93 -13.48 -0.47 8.28
C ALA A 93 -14.06 0.95 8.14
N ALA A 94 -14.08 1.74 9.22
CA ALA A 94 -14.50 3.13 9.19
C ALA A 94 -13.53 3.99 8.37
N GLN A 95 -12.22 3.84 8.57
CA GLN A 95 -11.19 4.58 7.83
C GLN A 95 -11.30 4.35 6.31
N ILE A 96 -11.47 3.09 5.89
CA ILE A 96 -11.65 2.77 4.47
C ILE A 96 -13.08 3.00 3.97
N GLY A 97 -14.02 3.40 4.87
CA GLY A 97 -15.43 3.70 4.57
C GLY A 97 -16.25 2.51 4.12
N LEU A 98 -15.99 1.35 4.69
CA LEU A 98 -16.74 0.12 4.47
C LEU A 98 -17.44 -0.40 5.74
N LEU A 99 -17.59 0.43 6.79
CA LEU A 99 -18.21 0.03 8.05
C LEU A 99 -19.64 -0.48 7.84
N ASP A 100 -20.44 0.21 7.00
CA ASP A 100 -21.83 -0.17 6.70
C ASP A 100 -21.93 -1.39 5.77
N ALA A 101 -20.80 -1.83 5.20
CA ALA A 101 -20.74 -2.94 4.27
C ALA A 101 -20.09 -4.20 4.85
N LEU A 102 -19.85 -4.24 6.17
CA LEU A 102 -19.09 -5.32 6.82
C LEU A 102 -19.66 -6.73 6.56
N GLU A 103 -20.98 -6.86 6.48
CA GLU A 103 -21.63 -8.16 6.26
C GLU A 103 -21.84 -8.49 4.77
N ARG A 104 -21.49 -7.56 3.84
CA ARG A 104 -21.62 -7.82 2.41
C ARG A 104 -20.51 -8.73 1.91
N PRO A 105 -20.80 -9.65 0.98
CA PRO A 105 -19.77 -10.39 0.26
C PRO A 105 -18.82 -9.42 -0.46
N ALA A 106 -17.49 -9.63 -0.35
CA ALA A 106 -16.51 -8.77 -0.99
C ALA A 106 -16.62 -8.79 -2.53
N GLY A 107 -17.18 -9.85 -3.10
CA GLY A 107 -17.45 -9.96 -4.54
C GLY A 107 -18.45 -8.92 -5.05
N GLU A 108 -19.37 -8.43 -4.21
CA GLU A 108 -20.39 -7.44 -4.55
C GLU A 108 -19.91 -5.98 -4.45
N LEU A 109 -18.68 -5.77 -3.96
CA LEU A 109 -18.06 -4.45 -3.88
C LEU A 109 -17.68 -3.94 -5.28
N SER A 110 -17.75 -2.60 -5.47
CA SER A 110 -17.16 -1.98 -6.65
C SER A 110 -15.64 -2.23 -6.71
N HIS A 111 -15.04 -1.97 -7.86
CA HIS A 111 -13.59 -2.11 -8.01
C HIS A 111 -12.85 -1.21 -6.99
N GLY A 112 -13.23 0.04 -6.86
CA GLY A 112 -12.65 0.96 -5.87
C GLY A 112 -12.85 0.50 -4.43
N GLN A 113 -14.03 -0.01 -4.09
CA GLN A 113 -14.30 -0.56 -2.75
C GLN A 113 -13.43 -1.79 -2.45
N LYS A 114 -13.17 -2.66 -3.43
CA LYS A 114 -12.23 -3.78 -3.26
C LYS A 114 -10.81 -3.28 -2.99
N GLN A 115 -10.36 -2.23 -3.67
CA GLN A 115 -9.08 -1.60 -3.42
C GLN A 115 -8.98 -1.01 -2.00
N TRP A 116 -10.05 -0.36 -1.52
CA TRP A 116 -10.12 0.14 -0.13
C TRP A 116 -10.12 -1.00 0.88
N LEU A 117 -10.82 -2.10 0.61
CA LEU A 117 -10.78 -3.28 1.48
C LEU A 117 -9.35 -3.82 1.62
N GLU A 118 -8.58 -3.89 0.54
CA GLU A 118 -7.17 -4.30 0.61
C GLU A 118 -6.31 -3.35 1.43
N ILE A 119 -6.54 -2.03 1.32
CA ILE A 119 -5.86 -1.05 2.18
C ILE A 119 -6.25 -1.30 3.64
N GLY A 120 -7.52 -1.58 3.95
CA GLY A 120 -7.98 -1.94 5.30
C GLY A 120 -7.33 -3.22 5.83
N MET A 121 -7.23 -4.25 5.00
CA MET A 121 -6.52 -5.48 5.34
C MET A 121 -5.03 -5.21 5.64
N LEU A 122 -4.41 -4.33 4.88
CA LEU A 122 -3.02 -3.93 5.11
C LEU A 122 -2.88 -3.13 6.41
N LEU A 123 -3.83 -2.23 6.73
CA LEU A 123 -3.83 -1.45 7.99
C LEU A 123 -3.86 -2.34 9.23
N LEU A 124 -4.61 -3.44 9.20
CA LEU A 124 -4.72 -4.40 10.31
C LEU A 124 -3.43 -5.18 10.58
N GLN A 125 -2.45 -5.14 9.68
CA GLN A 125 -1.11 -5.64 9.90
C GLN A 125 -0.20 -4.63 10.63
N GLU A 126 -0.72 -3.43 10.94
CA GLU A 126 -0.02 -2.35 11.65
C GLU A 126 1.32 -1.96 11.00
N PRO A 127 1.34 -1.67 9.69
CA PRO A 127 2.58 -1.34 9.00
C PRO A 127 3.10 0.04 9.39
N ARG A 128 4.42 0.17 9.50
CA ARG A 128 5.14 1.45 9.62
C ARG A 128 5.39 2.09 8.26
N LEU A 129 5.56 1.24 7.23
CA LEU A 129 5.70 1.62 5.82
C LEU A 129 4.69 0.84 4.99
N MET A 130 3.85 1.56 4.26
CA MET A 130 2.92 1.01 3.28
C MET A 130 3.45 1.26 1.88
N LEU A 131 3.57 0.20 1.08
CA LEU A 131 3.90 0.24 -0.33
C LEU A 131 2.62 -0.05 -1.12
N ILE A 132 2.15 0.92 -1.91
CA ILE A 132 0.88 0.83 -2.62
C ILE A 132 1.13 1.02 -4.12
N ASP A 133 0.77 0.00 -4.89
CA ASP A 133 1.01 -0.03 -6.33
C ASP A 133 -0.29 0.24 -7.09
N GLU A 134 -0.33 1.32 -7.87
CA GLU A 134 -1.44 1.79 -8.71
C GLU A 134 -2.81 1.77 -7.99
N PRO A 135 -2.97 2.49 -6.86
CA PRO A 135 -4.17 2.41 -6.04
C PRO A 135 -5.44 2.92 -6.71
N VAL A 136 -5.35 3.74 -7.75
CA VAL A 136 -6.50 4.36 -8.40
C VAL A 136 -6.82 3.83 -9.80
N ALA A 137 -6.09 2.80 -10.25
CA ALA A 137 -6.33 2.20 -11.56
C ALA A 137 -7.79 1.73 -11.70
N GLY A 138 -8.49 2.19 -12.74
CA GLY A 138 -9.87 1.79 -13.04
C GLY A 138 -10.94 2.38 -12.10
N MET A 139 -10.60 3.35 -11.26
CA MET A 139 -11.54 4.05 -10.38
C MET A 139 -12.28 5.19 -11.09
N THR A 140 -13.47 5.47 -10.63
CA THR A 140 -14.21 6.69 -10.95
C THR A 140 -13.55 7.90 -10.29
N ARG A 141 -13.84 9.12 -10.79
CA ARG A 141 -13.31 10.36 -10.22
C ARG A 141 -13.59 10.52 -8.72
N GLY A 142 -14.81 10.21 -8.29
CA GLY A 142 -15.16 10.29 -6.86
C GLY A 142 -14.41 9.27 -6.01
N GLU A 143 -14.14 8.06 -6.54
CA GLU A 143 -13.32 7.06 -5.86
C GLU A 143 -11.85 7.50 -5.78
N ILE A 144 -11.31 8.16 -6.83
CA ILE A 144 -9.97 8.73 -6.84
C ILE A 144 -9.81 9.82 -5.76
N GLU A 145 -10.75 10.77 -5.69
CA GLU A 145 -10.75 11.84 -4.69
C GLU A 145 -10.80 11.27 -3.26
N ARG A 146 -11.64 10.27 -3.03
CA ARG A 146 -11.72 9.57 -1.73
C ARG A 146 -10.45 8.79 -1.40
N THR A 147 -9.84 8.13 -2.37
CA THR A 147 -8.57 7.41 -2.19
C THR A 147 -7.46 8.40 -1.85
N ALA A 148 -7.42 9.57 -2.49
CA ALA A 148 -6.47 10.62 -2.16
C ALA A 148 -6.59 11.06 -0.70
N GLN A 149 -7.81 11.31 -0.23
CA GLN A 149 -8.06 11.70 1.17
C GLN A 149 -7.63 10.59 2.13
N LEU A 150 -8.01 9.34 1.87
CA LEU A 150 -7.62 8.18 2.68
C LEU A 150 -6.08 8.09 2.80
N LEU A 151 -5.35 8.20 1.69
CA LEU A 151 -3.89 8.09 1.72
C LEU A 151 -3.22 9.27 2.41
N GLN A 152 -3.78 10.48 2.33
CA GLN A 152 -3.30 11.65 3.06
C GLN A 152 -3.49 11.47 4.58
N ASP A 153 -4.65 10.98 5.02
CA ASP A 153 -4.95 10.71 6.42
C ASP A 153 -3.96 9.65 6.97
N LEU A 154 -3.75 8.56 6.23
CA LEU A 154 -2.81 7.51 6.60
C LEU A 154 -1.36 8.00 6.66
N ALA A 155 -0.94 8.91 5.78
CA ALA A 155 0.40 9.50 5.76
C ALA A 155 0.68 10.44 6.95
N GLY A 156 -0.32 10.80 7.74
CA GLY A 156 -0.16 11.51 9.02
C GLY A 156 0.44 10.65 10.12
N GLU A 157 0.21 9.34 10.10
CA GLU A 157 0.59 8.41 11.15
C GLU A 157 1.72 7.45 10.75
N ARG A 158 1.89 7.20 9.46
CA ARG A 158 2.84 6.21 8.92
C ARG A 158 3.45 6.67 7.59
N SER A 159 4.51 6.00 7.16
CA SER A 159 5.08 6.28 5.84
C SER A 159 4.27 5.56 4.76
N VAL A 160 3.88 6.30 3.72
CA VAL A 160 3.16 5.75 2.57
C VAL A 160 3.96 6.05 1.31
N VAL A 161 4.31 5.01 0.57
CA VAL A 161 4.93 5.11 -0.76
C VAL A 161 3.92 4.61 -1.79
N VAL A 162 3.59 5.47 -2.73
CA VAL A 162 2.65 5.18 -3.81
C VAL A 162 3.39 5.15 -5.13
N VAL A 163 3.20 4.09 -5.90
CA VAL A 163 3.63 4.02 -7.30
C VAL A 163 2.43 4.31 -8.16
N GLU A 164 2.53 5.37 -8.94
CA GLU A 164 1.45 5.82 -9.82
C GLU A 164 1.98 6.48 -11.09
N HIS A 165 1.13 6.55 -12.09
CA HIS A 165 1.38 7.26 -13.36
C HIS A 165 0.35 8.36 -13.62
N ASP A 166 -0.72 8.46 -12.83
CA ASP A 166 -1.67 9.56 -12.86
C ASP A 166 -1.08 10.79 -12.15
N MET A 167 -0.65 11.77 -12.93
CA MET A 167 0.04 12.95 -12.41
C MET A 167 -0.88 13.88 -11.60
N GLU A 168 -2.18 13.90 -11.89
CA GLU A 168 -3.14 14.70 -11.11
C GLU A 168 -3.32 14.09 -9.72
N PHE A 169 -3.46 12.78 -9.66
CA PHE A 169 -3.53 12.06 -8.40
C PHE A 169 -2.23 12.20 -7.59
N VAL A 170 -1.05 11.99 -8.20
CA VAL A 170 0.24 12.17 -7.53
C VAL A 170 0.37 13.59 -6.98
N ARG A 171 -0.01 14.61 -7.74
CA ARG A 171 0.01 16.01 -7.31
C ARG A 171 -0.87 16.24 -6.07
N SER A 172 -2.01 15.56 -5.98
CA SER A 172 -2.94 15.73 -4.86
C SER A 172 -2.43 15.15 -3.55
N ILE A 173 -1.60 14.07 -3.58
CA ILE A 173 -1.20 13.34 -2.36
C ILE A 173 0.27 13.49 -2.00
N ALA A 174 1.16 13.73 -2.97
CA ALA A 174 2.59 13.56 -2.76
C ALA A 174 3.23 14.77 -2.08
N ARG A 175 3.96 14.53 -0.99
CA ARG A 175 4.90 15.50 -0.37
C ARG A 175 6.25 15.49 -1.06
N ARG A 176 6.69 14.33 -1.54
CA ARG A 176 7.95 14.10 -2.25
C ARG A 176 7.71 13.14 -3.40
N VAL A 177 8.27 13.44 -4.56
CA VAL A 177 8.15 12.64 -5.77
C VAL A 177 9.54 12.19 -6.20
N THR A 178 9.67 10.92 -6.52
CA THR A 178 10.88 10.33 -7.13
C THR A 178 10.51 9.80 -8.50
N VAL A 179 11.14 10.29 -9.54
CA VAL A 179 10.94 9.85 -10.92
C VAL A 179 11.99 8.80 -11.26
N LEU A 180 11.51 7.62 -11.64
CA LEU A 180 12.35 6.54 -12.15
C LEU A 180 12.28 6.46 -13.67
N HIS A 181 13.43 6.35 -14.31
CA HIS A 181 13.55 6.11 -15.75
C HIS A 181 14.66 5.08 -16.02
N GLN A 182 14.36 4.03 -16.76
CA GLN A 182 15.30 2.97 -17.12
C GLN A 182 16.12 2.41 -15.93
N GLY A 183 15.46 2.25 -14.77
CA GLY A 183 16.09 1.72 -13.55
C GLY A 183 16.90 2.74 -12.73
N HIS A 184 16.96 4.00 -13.15
CA HIS A 184 17.69 5.07 -12.46
C HIS A 184 16.73 6.12 -11.88
N VAL A 185 17.16 6.76 -10.78
CA VAL A 185 16.48 7.95 -10.27
C VAL A 185 16.83 9.13 -11.19
N LEU A 186 15.83 9.61 -11.94
CA LEU A 186 15.97 10.72 -12.85
C LEU A 186 15.90 12.07 -12.13
N ALA A 187 14.91 12.22 -11.24
CA ALA A 187 14.71 13.42 -10.45
C ALA A 187 14.03 13.05 -9.12
N GLU A 188 14.25 13.89 -8.10
CA GLU A 188 13.61 13.78 -6.81
C GLU A 188 13.38 15.15 -6.19
N GLY A 189 12.20 15.38 -5.60
CA GLY A 189 11.86 16.65 -4.96
C GLY A 189 10.35 16.82 -4.76
N SER A 190 9.92 18.06 -4.57
CA SER A 190 8.51 18.42 -4.62
C SER A 190 7.97 18.23 -6.04
N MET A 191 6.64 18.10 -6.18
CA MET A 191 6.01 17.99 -7.50
C MET A 191 6.41 19.14 -8.45
N ALA A 192 6.49 20.38 -7.94
CA ALA A 192 6.90 21.54 -8.73
C ALA A 192 8.36 21.44 -9.20
N GLN A 193 9.27 20.98 -8.34
CA GLN A 193 10.69 20.78 -8.70
C GLN A 193 10.85 19.70 -9.77
N VAL A 194 10.17 18.59 -9.61
CA VAL A 194 10.23 17.46 -10.55
C VAL A 194 9.65 17.85 -11.92
N GLN A 195 8.54 18.56 -11.94
CA GLN A 195 7.93 19.05 -13.21
C GLN A 195 8.76 20.10 -13.93
N ALA A 196 9.59 20.84 -13.22
CA ALA A 196 10.49 21.85 -13.79
C ALA A 196 11.86 21.26 -14.21
N ASP A 197 12.16 20.00 -13.89
CA ASP A 197 13.44 19.37 -14.25
C ASP A 197 13.50 19.13 -15.77
N PRO A 198 14.48 19.70 -16.49
CA PRO A 198 14.59 19.54 -17.94
C PRO A 198 14.67 18.07 -18.39
N ARG A 199 15.30 17.20 -17.60
CA ARG A 199 15.42 15.76 -17.90
C ARG A 199 14.07 15.05 -17.83
N VAL A 200 13.20 15.46 -16.90
CA VAL A 200 11.84 14.93 -16.78
C VAL A 200 10.98 15.42 -17.94
N ILE A 201 11.13 16.69 -18.32
CA ILE A 201 10.43 17.28 -19.47
C ILE A 201 10.81 16.56 -20.75
N GLU A 202 12.10 16.34 -20.99
CA GLU A 202 12.61 15.63 -22.18
C GLU A 202 12.05 14.21 -22.29
N VAL A 203 12.01 13.46 -21.17
CA VAL A 203 11.60 12.05 -21.15
C VAL A 203 10.08 11.85 -21.21
N TYR A 204 9.29 12.76 -20.62
CA TYR A 204 7.86 12.59 -20.47
C TYR A 204 6.99 13.56 -21.26
N LEU A 205 7.53 14.66 -21.72
CA LEU A 205 6.82 15.71 -22.47
C LEU A 205 7.49 16.05 -23.80
N GLY A 206 8.62 15.46 -24.11
CA GLY A 206 9.42 15.71 -25.31
C GLY A 206 9.10 14.77 -26.50
N GLU A 207 7.95 14.05 -26.46
CA GLU A 207 7.40 13.32 -27.60
C GLU A 207 6.44 14.17 -28.40
#